data_12af1091d421af230f8084010f486c25
#
_entry.id   12af1091d421af230f8084010f486c25
#
_cell.length_a   1.000
_cell.length_b   1.000
_cell.length_c   1.000
_cell.angle_alpha   90.00
_cell.angle_beta   90.00
_cell.angle_gamma   90.00
#
_symmetry.space_group_name_H-M   'P 1'
#
loop_
_entity.id
_entity.type
_entity.pdbx_description
1 polymer ?
#
loop_
_entity_poly.entity_id
_entity_poly.type
_entity_poly.pdbx_seq_one_letter_code
_entity_poly.pdbx_strand_id
1 'polypeptide(L)'
;MLLRALALSLALACSSAALPALASGPAPADEYFGPFKESVLEIRNRLMTFERDADSRLRHDIRGIDNLEVTIEDWYRKYPRDPWIPGFAARLTRVYARAHDQRAMRCARAGRMARLAGL
;
A
#
# COMPACT_ATOMS: atom_id res chain seq x y z
N MET A 1 -61.45 36.62 -6.61
CA MET A 1 -60.89 35.40 -7.17
C MET A 1 -59.42 35.30 -6.73
N LEU A 2 -59.13 34.36 -5.84
CA LEU A 2 -57.84 34.19 -5.19
C LEU A 2 -56.95 33.28 -6.02
N LEU A 3 -55.84 33.82 -6.60
CA LEU A 3 -54.76 33.03 -7.16
C LEU A 3 -53.81 32.63 -6.02
N ARG A 4 -53.79 31.35 -5.70
CA ARG A 4 -52.84 30.76 -4.80
C ARG A 4 -51.57 30.42 -5.61
N ALA A 5 -50.49 31.19 -5.38
CA ALA A 5 -49.16 30.86 -5.84
C ALA A 5 -48.58 29.77 -4.93
N LEU A 6 -48.40 28.56 -5.41
CA LEU A 6 -47.64 27.47 -4.78
C LEU A 6 -46.16 27.72 -5.07
N ALA A 7 -45.43 28.20 -4.06
CA ALA A 7 -43.96 28.22 -4.10
C ALA A 7 -43.40 26.83 -3.79
N LEU A 8 -42.89 26.18 -4.82
CA LEU A 8 -42.22 24.87 -4.72
C LEU A 8 -40.75 25.14 -4.30
N SER A 9 -40.47 25.02 -3.00
CA SER A 9 -39.09 25.11 -2.48
C SER A 9 -38.34 23.80 -2.74
N LEU A 10 -37.51 23.81 -3.76
CA LEU A 10 -36.60 22.69 -4.07
C LEU A 10 -35.38 22.76 -3.13
N ALA A 11 -35.42 22.00 -2.03
CA ALA A 11 -34.28 21.84 -1.14
C ALA A 11 -33.24 20.96 -1.81
N LEU A 12 -32.16 21.59 -2.32
CA LEU A 12 -31.00 20.90 -2.87
C LEU A 12 -30.17 20.36 -1.70
N ALA A 13 -30.38 19.08 -1.36
CA ALA A 13 -29.54 18.37 -0.39
C ALA A 13 -28.16 18.13 -1.01
N CYS A 14 -27.19 19.01 -0.72
CA CYS A 14 -25.78 18.75 -1.00
C CYS A 14 -25.30 17.61 -0.07
N SER A 15 -25.36 16.39 -0.55
CA SER A 15 -24.66 15.27 0.09
C SER A 15 -23.17 15.48 -0.10
N SER A 16 -22.51 16.07 0.89
CA SER A 16 -21.06 16.14 0.98
C SER A 16 -20.54 14.71 1.22
N ALA A 17 -20.16 14.02 0.15
CA ALA A 17 -19.40 12.78 0.25
C ALA A 17 -18.05 13.18 0.89
N ALA A 18 -17.90 12.96 2.19
CA ALA A 18 -16.63 13.13 2.88
C ALA A 18 -15.65 12.12 2.27
N LEU A 19 -14.67 12.60 1.50
CA LEU A 19 -13.53 11.79 1.09
C LEU A 19 -12.85 11.28 2.38
N PRO A 20 -12.49 9.99 2.45
CA PRO A 20 -11.76 9.49 3.60
C PRO A 20 -10.47 10.30 3.74
N ALA A 21 -10.31 10.98 4.88
CA ALA A 21 -9.10 11.71 5.18
C ALA A 21 -7.95 10.70 5.23
N LEU A 22 -6.99 10.82 4.31
CA LEU A 22 -5.78 10.02 4.34
C LEU A 22 -5.03 10.31 5.64
N ALA A 23 -4.63 9.25 6.35
CA ALA A 23 -3.89 9.39 7.60
C ALA A 23 -2.57 10.12 7.35
N SER A 24 -2.29 11.15 8.17
CA SER A 24 -1.14 12.05 7.98
C SER A 24 0.11 11.62 8.75
N GLY A 25 0.04 10.52 9.52
CA GLY A 25 1.11 10.04 10.38
C GLY A 25 1.47 8.57 10.14
N PRO A 26 2.33 8.00 10.99
CA PRO A 26 2.69 6.59 10.93
C PRO A 26 1.48 5.70 11.22
N ALA A 27 1.50 4.49 10.68
CA ALA A 27 0.48 3.50 10.94
C ALA A 27 0.49 3.08 12.42
N PRO A 28 -0.69 2.91 13.06
CA PRO A 28 -0.78 2.32 14.39
C PRO A 28 -0.21 0.90 14.43
N ALA A 29 0.30 0.49 15.59
CA ALA A 29 0.91 -0.83 15.77
C ALA A 29 -0.08 -1.99 15.60
N ASP A 30 -1.36 -1.72 15.81
CA ASP A 30 -2.49 -2.66 15.69
C ASP A 30 -3.21 -2.58 14.34
N GLU A 31 -2.70 -1.81 13.39
CA GLU A 31 -3.21 -1.76 12.01
C GLU A 31 -2.65 -2.93 11.20
N TYR A 32 -3.50 -3.46 10.32
CA TYR A 32 -3.19 -4.61 9.48
C TYR A 32 -3.33 -4.28 7.99
N PHE A 33 -2.44 -4.84 7.17
CA PHE A 33 -2.31 -4.54 5.75
C PHE A 33 -2.30 -5.80 4.89
N GLY A 34 -2.70 -5.62 3.64
CA GLY A 34 -2.65 -6.64 2.61
C GLY A 34 -3.63 -7.80 2.79
N PRO A 35 -3.53 -8.80 1.90
CA PRO A 35 -4.47 -9.93 1.86
C PRO A 35 -4.36 -10.86 3.08
N PHE A 36 -3.17 -10.91 3.72
CA PHE A 36 -2.91 -11.78 4.88
C PHE A 36 -3.05 -11.06 6.22
N LYS A 37 -3.48 -9.80 6.21
CA LYS A 37 -3.69 -9.01 7.43
C LYS A 37 -2.42 -8.95 8.30
N GLU A 38 -1.33 -8.47 7.73
CA GLU A 38 -0.04 -8.35 8.38
C GLU A 38 0.14 -7.01 9.07
N SER A 39 0.60 -7.03 10.31
CA SER A 39 1.03 -5.83 11.03
C SER A 39 2.38 -5.32 10.50
N VAL A 40 2.72 -4.07 10.81
CA VAL A 40 4.03 -3.49 10.44
C VAL A 40 5.20 -4.36 10.90
N LEU A 41 5.08 -4.98 12.09
CA LEU A 41 6.11 -5.86 12.63
C LEU A 41 6.25 -7.16 11.82
N GLU A 42 5.15 -7.76 11.39
CA GLU A 42 5.14 -8.96 10.56
C GLU A 42 5.72 -8.69 9.18
N ILE A 43 5.35 -7.57 8.55
CA ILE A 43 5.92 -7.09 7.30
C ILE A 43 7.44 -6.98 7.42
N ARG A 44 7.93 -6.35 8.50
CA ARG A 44 9.37 -6.22 8.76
C ARG A 44 10.05 -7.58 8.89
N ASN A 45 9.48 -8.49 9.66
CA ASN A 45 10.05 -9.81 9.92
C ASN A 45 10.11 -10.66 8.64
N ARG A 46 9.06 -10.62 7.82
CA ARG A 46 9.06 -11.28 6.50
C ARG A 46 10.13 -10.71 5.58
N LEU A 47 10.22 -9.40 5.50
CA LEU A 47 11.23 -8.74 4.68
C LEU A 47 12.64 -9.10 5.12
N MET A 48 12.90 -9.14 6.43
CA MET A 48 14.18 -9.60 6.99
C MET A 48 14.48 -11.07 6.63
N THR A 49 13.46 -11.91 6.61
CA THR A 49 13.63 -13.32 6.19
C THR A 49 14.04 -13.40 4.73
N PHE A 50 13.39 -12.67 3.83
CA PHE A 50 13.78 -12.62 2.42
C PHE A 50 15.18 -12.02 2.21
N GLU A 51 15.58 -11.03 2.98
CA GLU A 51 16.92 -10.45 2.91
C GLU A 51 18.01 -11.44 3.36
N ARG A 52 17.72 -12.23 4.40
CA ARG A 52 18.67 -13.21 4.95
C ARG A 52 18.84 -14.42 4.05
N ASP A 53 17.74 -14.93 3.52
CA ASP A 53 17.69 -16.19 2.78
C ASP A 53 17.73 -15.97 1.26
N ALA A 54 18.29 -14.84 0.83
CA ALA A 54 18.22 -14.34 -0.55
C ALA A 54 18.62 -15.35 -1.63
N ASP A 55 19.56 -16.23 -1.35
CA ASP A 55 20.12 -17.11 -2.39
C ASP A 55 19.35 -18.42 -2.59
N SER A 56 18.70 -18.95 -1.56
CA SER A 56 18.02 -20.25 -1.63
C SER A 56 16.50 -20.17 -1.72
N ARG A 57 15.86 -19.26 -0.98
CA ARG A 57 14.40 -19.17 -0.94
C ARG A 57 13.81 -18.28 -2.01
N LEU A 58 14.50 -17.22 -2.42
CA LEU A 58 13.97 -16.24 -3.38
C LEU A 58 13.67 -16.86 -4.74
N ARG A 59 14.43 -17.89 -5.15
CA ARG A 59 14.18 -18.60 -6.41
C ARG A 59 12.88 -19.40 -6.39
N HIS A 60 12.35 -19.73 -5.20
CA HIS A 60 11.21 -20.61 -5.03
C HIS A 60 9.96 -19.93 -4.49
N ASP A 61 10.08 -18.73 -3.90
CA ASP A 61 8.95 -18.05 -3.24
C ASP A 61 8.70 -16.63 -3.78
N ILE A 62 8.58 -16.52 -5.10
CA ILE A 62 8.21 -15.25 -5.75
C ILE A 62 6.83 -14.75 -5.28
N ARG A 63 5.91 -15.69 -5.02
CA ARG A 63 4.57 -15.33 -4.52
C ARG A 63 4.63 -14.66 -3.15
N GLY A 64 5.54 -15.08 -2.29
CA GLY A 64 5.76 -14.45 -1.00
C GLY A 64 6.27 -13.01 -1.13
N ILE A 65 7.16 -12.75 -2.09
CA ILE A 65 7.65 -11.41 -2.40
C ILE A 65 6.53 -10.54 -2.99
N ASP A 66 5.77 -11.07 -3.95
CA ASP A 66 4.63 -10.37 -4.56
C ASP A 66 3.56 -10.00 -3.53
N ASN A 67 3.28 -10.90 -2.58
CA ASN A 67 2.34 -10.63 -1.50
C ASN A 67 2.83 -9.52 -0.57
N LEU A 68 4.13 -9.49 -0.29
CA LEU A 68 4.74 -8.44 0.52
C LEU A 68 4.66 -7.06 -0.18
N GLU A 69 4.84 -7.04 -1.51
CA GLU A 69 4.64 -5.84 -2.31
C GLU A 69 3.21 -5.30 -2.18
N VAL A 70 2.20 -6.17 -2.41
CA VAL A 70 0.78 -5.80 -2.28
C VAL A 70 0.46 -5.29 -0.87
N THR A 71 1.07 -5.88 0.15
CA THR A 71 0.90 -5.47 1.55
C THR A 71 1.48 -4.08 1.80
N ILE A 72 2.67 -3.78 1.27
CA ILE A 72 3.30 -2.45 1.38
C ILE A 72 2.50 -1.41 0.57
N GLU A 73 1.97 -1.76 -0.59
CA GLU A 73 1.09 -0.89 -1.37
C GLU A 73 -0.21 -0.56 -0.64
N ASP A 74 -0.81 -1.53 0.06
CA ASP A 74 -2.01 -1.30 0.88
C ASP A 74 -1.70 -0.38 2.06
N TRP A 75 -0.56 -0.59 2.72
CA TRP A 75 -0.07 0.31 3.77
C TRP A 75 0.12 1.74 3.24
N TYR A 76 0.82 1.91 2.11
CA TYR A 76 1.00 3.22 1.49
C TYR A 76 -0.33 3.89 1.13
N ARG A 77 -1.30 3.15 0.64
CA ARG A 77 -2.62 3.68 0.29
C ARG A 77 -3.36 4.24 1.49
N LYS A 78 -3.24 3.59 2.65
CA LYS A 78 -3.87 4.00 3.91
C LYS A 78 -3.08 5.11 4.62
N TYR A 79 -1.75 5.01 4.60
CA TYR A 79 -0.82 5.90 5.31
C TYR A 79 0.29 6.43 4.40
N PRO A 80 -0.02 7.28 3.40
CA PRO A 80 0.93 7.68 2.36
C PRO A 80 2.11 8.53 2.88
N ARG A 81 2.01 9.05 4.10
CA ARG A 81 3.06 9.86 4.75
C ARG A 81 3.79 9.11 5.86
N ASP A 82 3.58 7.81 5.97
CA ASP A 82 4.29 7.01 6.96
C ASP A 82 5.80 6.99 6.62
N PRO A 83 6.67 7.46 7.53
CA PRO A 83 8.10 7.57 7.27
C PRO A 83 8.82 6.22 7.12
N TRP A 84 8.19 5.11 7.49
CA TRP A 84 8.76 3.77 7.37
C TRP A 84 8.65 3.21 5.94
N ILE A 85 7.64 3.61 5.18
CA ILE A 85 7.34 3.05 3.85
C ILE A 85 8.51 3.16 2.87
N PRO A 86 9.20 4.32 2.70
CA PRO A 86 10.31 4.41 1.77
C PRO A 86 11.43 3.41 2.09
N GLY A 87 11.74 3.22 3.38
CA GLY A 87 12.75 2.25 3.82
C GLY A 87 12.37 0.81 3.50
N PHE A 88 11.12 0.43 3.75
CA PHE A 88 10.61 -0.91 3.43
C PHE A 88 10.57 -1.16 1.92
N ALA A 89 10.11 -0.19 1.13
CA ALA A 89 10.07 -0.28 -0.33
C ALA A 89 11.49 -0.41 -0.93
N ALA A 90 12.47 0.35 -0.42
CA ALA A 90 13.86 0.24 -0.85
C ALA A 90 14.46 -1.15 -0.54
N ARG A 91 14.15 -1.71 0.63
CA ARG A 91 14.59 -3.06 1.01
C ARG A 91 13.97 -4.12 0.09
N LEU A 92 12.66 -4.03 -0.18
CA LEU A 92 11.99 -4.94 -1.10
C LEU A 92 12.55 -4.85 -2.53
N THR A 93 12.88 -3.64 -3.00
CA THR A 93 13.54 -3.45 -4.30
C THR A 93 14.87 -4.21 -4.37
N ARG A 94 15.67 -4.16 -3.29
CA ARG A 94 16.91 -4.94 -3.21
C ARG A 94 16.69 -6.46 -3.20
N VAL A 95 15.63 -6.92 -2.54
CA VAL A 95 15.22 -8.33 -2.56
C VAL A 95 14.89 -8.77 -3.99
N TYR A 96 14.10 -7.99 -4.73
CA TYR A 96 13.82 -8.27 -6.15
C TYR A 96 15.09 -8.31 -7.01
N ALA A 97 16.02 -7.39 -6.80
CA ALA A 97 17.28 -7.37 -7.55
C ALA A 97 18.15 -8.63 -7.32
N ARG A 98 18.11 -9.19 -6.09
CA ARG A 98 18.83 -10.43 -5.75
C ARG A 98 18.13 -11.69 -6.23
N ALA A 99 16.83 -11.67 -6.41
CA ALA A 99 16.05 -12.85 -6.77
C ALA A 99 16.45 -13.46 -8.13
N HIS A 100 17.26 -12.77 -8.92
CA HIS A 100 17.68 -13.17 -10.28
C HIS A 100 16.50 -13.61 -11.18
N ASP A 101 15.27 -13.31 -10.77
CA ASP A 101 14.10 -13.61 -11.59
C ASP A 101 13.86 -12.46 -12.55
N GLN A 102 14.22 -12.71 -13.79
CA GLN A 102 13.98 -11.75 -14.86
C GLN A 102 12.50 -11.39 -15.05
N ARG A 103 11.56 -12.22 -14.56
CA ARG A 103 10.13 -11.93 -14.59
C ARG A 103 9.77 -10.89 -13.54
N ALA A 104 10.27 -11.02 -12.31
CA ALA A 104 10.10 -10.01 -11.26
C ALA A 104 10.74 -8.68 -11.66
N MET A 105 11.91 -8.70 -12.31
CA MET A 105 12.62 -7.51 -12.79
C MET A 105 11.94 -6.83 -13.99
N ARG A 106 11.24 -7.57 -14.84
CA ARG A 106 10.51 -7.04 -16.01
C ARG A 106 9.13 -6.50 -15.66
N CYS A 107 8.59 -6.85 -14.52
CA CYS A 107 7.28 -6.37 -14.12
C CYS A 107 7.34 -4.89 -13.71
N ALA A 108 6.34 -4.12 -14.11
CA ALA A 108 6.11 -2.74 -13.65
C ALA A 108 6.08 -2.58 -12.11
N ARG A 109 6.04 -3.68 -11.37
CA ARG A 109 6.06 -3.79 -9.91
C ARG A 109 7.35 -3.26 -9.28
N ALA A 110 8.52 -3.68 -9.77
CA ALA A 110 9.81 -3.17 -9.28
C ALA A 110 9.89 -1.64 -9.41
N GLY A 111 9.34 -1.08 -10.50
CA GLY A 111 9.25 0.36 -10.69
C GLY A 111 8.31 1.05 -9.70
N ARG A 112 7.23 0.39 -9.24
CA ARG A 112 6.36 0.96 -8.20
C ARG A 112 7.07 1.03 -6.85
N MET A 113 7.75 -0.04 -6.45
CA MET A 113 8.51 -0.06 -5.20
C MET A 113 9.66 0.94 -5.22
N ALA A 114 10.35 1.08 -6.35
CA ALA A 114 11.38 2.10 -6.52
C ALA A 114 10.81 3.52 -6.31
N ARG A 115 9.66 3.83 -6.91
CA ARG A 115 9.00 5.13 -6.70
C ARG A 115 8.60 5.36 -5.25
N LEU A 116 8.07 4.36 -4.56
CA LEU A 116 7.74 4.47 -3.12
C LEU A 116 8.98 4.66 -2.24
N ALA A 117 10.12 4.14 -2.68
CA ALA A 117 11.41 4.32 -2.02
C ALA A 117 12.06 5.69 -2.31
N GLY A 118 11.52 6.47 -3.25
CA GLY A 118 12.12 7.73 -3.68
C GLY A 118 13.36 7.55 -4.58
N LEU A 119 13.43 6.41 -5.30
CA LEU A 119 14.52 6.08 -6.24
C LEU A 119 14.12 6.39 -7.69
#